data_afde8596e0607395c5e13f9f04f8e09d
#
_entry.id   afde8596e0607395c5e13f9f04f8e09d
#
_cell.length_a   1.000
_cell.length_b   1.000
_cell.length_c   1.000
_cell.angle_alpha   90.00
_cell.angle_beta   90.00
_cell.angle_gamma   90.00
#
_symmetry.space_group_name_H-M   'P 1'
#
loop_
_entity.id
_entity.type
_entity.pdbx_description
1 polymer ?
#
loop_
_entity_poly.entity_id
_entity_poly.type
_entity_poly.pdbx_seq_one_letter_code
_entity_poly.pdbx_strand_id
1 'polypeptide(L)'
;MKLIKWIDRPTILMDEVNHWLDSLSVDTPINFYNKSTSWVPQFEVREIDDSYQIFAELPGMNKKDVNIEVIDGNLTISGEKSNSDADKKHYSEISYGKFNRNFNLPEDVLPDEVSAKMKDGILAIYIPKVEEVKPEVKKIAIK
;
A
#
# COMPACT_ATOMS: atom_id res chain seq x y z
N MET A 1 -24.93 33.92 23.26
CA MET A 1 -24.86 32.75 22.38
C MET A 1 -23.39 32.44 22.12
N LYS A 2 -22.83 31.44 22.80
CA LYS A 2 -21.42 31.04 22.54
C LYS A 2 -21.42 30.15 21.30
N LEU A 3 -20.82 30.64 20.23
CA LEU A 3 -20.45 29.85 19.07
C LEU A 3 -19.40 28.82 19.51
N ILE A 4 -19.77 27.54 19.53
CA ILE A 4 -18.81 26.45 19.68
C ILE A 4 -18.06 26.40 18.38
N LYS A 5 -16.83 26.90 18.40
CA LYS A 5 -15.90 26.74 17.30
C LYS A 5 -15.61 25.24 17.18
N TRP A 6 -16.07 24.61 16.15
CA TRP A 6 -15.62 23.27 15.79
C TRP A 6 -14.12 23.34 15.57
N ILE A 7 -13.38 22.70 16.45
CA ILE A 7 -11.95 22.49 16.23
C ILE A 7 -11.89 21.50 15.09
N ASP A 8 -11.44 21.98 13.95
CA ASP A 8 -11.09 21.12 12.84
C ASP A 8 -10.15 20.04 13.38
N ARG A 9 -10.49 18.79 13.14
CA ARG A 9 -9.61 17.66 13.45
C ARG A 9 -8.25 17.97 12.87
N PRO A 10 -7.17 17.71 13.59
CA PRO A 10 -5.84 18.02 13.07
C PRO A 10 -5.67 17.30 11.73
N THR A 11 -5.46 18.07 10.70
CA THR A 11 -5.15 17.65 9.33
C THR A 11 -3.81 16.90 9.22
N ILE A 12 -3.13 16.72 10.35
CA ILE A 12 -1.81 16.09 10.47
C ILE A 12 -1.82 14.66 9.92
N LEU A 13 -2.89 13.88 10.17
CA LEU A 13 -3.01 12.52 9.64
C LEU A 13 -3.22 12.47 8.12
N MET A 14 -3.88 13.49 7.56
CA MET A 14 -4.08 13.58 6.11
C MET A 14 -2.80 13.98 5.38
N ASP A 15 -1.94 14.77 6.01
CA ASP A 15 -0.67 15.18 5.42
C ASP A 15 0.32 14.02 5.34
N GLU A 16 0.37 13.16 6.34
CA GLU A 16 1.19 11.94 6.32
C GLU A 16 0.69 10.93 5.28
N VAL A 17 -0.62 10.72 5.22
CA VAL A 17 -1.23 9.85 4.19
C VAL A 17 -1.04 10.45 2.80
N ASN A 18 -1.19 11.76 2.64
CA ASN A 18 -0.95 12.43 1.37
C ASN A 18 0.53 12.37 0.97
N HIS A 19 1.46 12.55 1.91
CA HIS A 19 2.88 12.42 1.64
C HIS A 19 3.25 10.98 1.27
N TRP A 20 2.60 10.01 1.89
CA TRP A 20 2.75 8.61 1.53
C TRP A 20 2.14 8.30 0.15
N LEU A 21 0.96 8.85 -0.15
CA LEU A 21 0.34 8.78 -1.47
C LEU A 21 1.16 9.50 -2.55
N ASP A 22 1.81 10.62 -2.22
CA ASP A 22 2.72 11.33 -3.13
C ASP A 22 3.99 10.52 -3.41
N SER A 23 4.46 9.74 -2.44
CA SER A 23 5.55 8.78 -2.68
C SER A 23 5.13 7.59 -3.57
N LEU A 24 3.81 7.38 -3.73
CA LEU A 24 3.23 6.45 -4.71
C LEU A 24 3.12 7.07 -6.10
N SER A 25 3.20 8.38 -6.22
CA SER A 25 3.26 9.05 -7.52
C SER A 25 4.58 8.69 -8.17
N VAL A 26 4.54 7.55 -8.85
CA VAL A 26 5.59 7.12 -9.75
C VAL A 26 5.77 8.25 -10.76
N ASP A 27 6.95 8.83 -10.76
CA ASP A 27 7.43 9.76 -11.78
C ASP A 27 7.61 9.03 -13.13
N THR A 28 6.57 8.28 -13.52
CA THR A 28 6.44 7.77 -14.87
C THR A 28 5.30 8.54 -15.52
N PRO A 29 5.60 9.40 -16.48
CA PRO A 29 4.55 9.93 -17.33
C PRO A 29 3.78 8.72 -17.87
N ILE A 30 2.49 8.67 -17.57
CA ILE A 30 1.59 7.67 -18.15
C ILE A 30 1.57 7.95 -19.64
N ASN A 31 2.48 7.34 -20.33
CA ASN A 31 2.59 7.44 -21.78
C ASN A 31 1.57 6.47 -22.38
N PHE A 32 0.34 6.94 -22.55
CA PHE A 32 -0.76 6.19 -23.15
C PHE A 32 -0.45 5.69 -24.57
N TYR A 33 0.65 6.12 -25.16
CA TYR A 33 1.05 5.78 -26.53
C TYR A 33 2.22 4.80 -26.65
N ASN A 34 2.92 4.50 -25.56
CA ASN A 34 3.95 3.47 -25.63
C ASN A 34 3.30 2.12 -25.33
N LYS A 35 3.17 1.35 -26.38
CA LYS A 35 2.91 -0.09 -26.37
C LYS A 35 4.11 -0.87 -25.78
N SER A 36 4.73 -0.35 -24.71
CA SER A 36 5.67 -1.11 -23.92
C SER A 36 4.84 -2.02 -23.02
N THR A 37 5.09 -3.28 -23.16
CA THR A 37 4.51 -4.45 -22.52
C THR A 37 4.70 -4.52 -21.01
N SER A 38 4.48 -3.42 -20.28
CA SER A 38 4.49 -3.47 -18.83
C SER A 38 3.04 -3.43 -18.33
N TRP A 39 2.64 -4.53 -17.75
CA TRP A 39 1.40 -4.61 -17.01
C TRP A 39 1.57 -3.90 -15.67
N VAL A 40 0.63 -3.02 -15.35
CA VAL A 40 0.63 -2.27 -14.08
C VAL A 40 -0.58 -2.71 -13.26
N PRO A 41 -0.37 -3.46 -12.18
CA PRO A 41 -1.44 -3.83 -11.27
C PRO A 41 -2.02 -2.60 -10.55
N GLN A 42 -3.30 -2.67 -10.20
CA GLN A 42 -3.96 -1.64 -9.41
C GLN A 42 -3.70 -1.89 -7.92
N PHE A 43 -3.43 -0.82 -7.19
CA PHE A 43 -3.18 -0.84 -5.76
C PHE A 43 -4.17 0.06 -5.03
N GLU A 44 -4.57 -0.35 -3.84
CA GLU A 44 -5.35 0.43 -2.89
C GLU A 44 -4.65 0.39 -1.53
N VAL A 45 -4.60 1.53 -0.87
CA VAL A 45 -4.07 1.64 0.48
C VAL A 45 -5.18 2.11 1.40
N ARG A 46 -5.33 1.44 2.54
CA ARG A 46 -6.27 1.80 3.61
C ARG A 46 -5.52 1.99 4.91
N GLU A 47 -5.92 2.99 5.65
CA GLU A 47 -5.55 3.18 7.04
C GLU A 47 -6.73 2.82 7.93
N ILE A 48 -6.47 1.99 8.93
CA ILE A 48 -7.39 1.67 10.01
C ILE A 48 -6.71 1.96 11.35
N ASP A 49 -7.45 1.88 12.45
CA ASP A 49 -6.98 2.36 13.76
C ASP A 49 -5.63 1.77 14.18
N ASP A 50 -5.40 0.50 13.92
CA ASP A 50 -4.23 -0.27 14.38
C ASP A 50 -3.27 -0.68 13.27
N SER A 51 -3.56 -0.36 12.01
CA SER A 51 -2.74 -0.83 10.88
C SER A 51 -2.95 -0.04 9.60
N TYR A 52 -1.97 -0.17 8.70
CA TYR A 52 -2.17 0.11 7.29
C TYR A 52 -2.39 -1.19 6.52
N GLN A 53 -3.20 -1.14 5.49
CA GLN A 53 -3.49 -2.26 4.61
C GLN A 53 -3.25 -1.87 3.15
N ILE A 54 -2.51 -2.71 2.44
CA ILE A 54 -2.31 -2.54 1.00
C ILE A 54 -3.00 -3.69 0.29
N PHE A 55 -3.81 -3.36 -0.70
CA PHE A 55 -4.43 -4.34 -1.59
C PHE A 55 -3.87 -4.17 -3.00
N ALA A 56 -3.58 -5.29 -3.65
CA ALA A 56 -3.18 -5.30 -5.05
C ALA A 56 -4.04 -6.28 -5.84
N GLU A 57 -4.53 -5.84 -7.00
CA GLU A 57 -5.25 -6.69 -7.93
C GLU A 57 -4.25 -7.40 -8.85
N LEU A 58 -4.08 -8.70 -8.64
CA LEU A 58 -3.12 -9.55 -9.34
C LEU A 58 -3.82 -10.73 -10.04
N PRO A 59 -4.78 -10.46 -10.94
CA PRO A 59 -5.56 -11.51 -11.59
C PRO A 59 -4.66 -12.40 -12.44
N GLY A 60 -4.85 -13.72 -12.31
CA GLY A 60 -4.09 -14.72 -13.07
C GLY A 60 -2.67 -14.98 -12.56
N MET A 61 -2.30 -14.44 -11.40
CA MET A 61 -1.02 -14.72 -10.73
C MET A 61 -1.18 -15.67 -9.56
N ASN A 62 -0.13 -16.40 -9.24
CA ASN A 62 -0.03 -17.25 -8.07
C ASN A 62 0.90 -16.61 -7.02
N LYS A 63 0.86 -17.13 -5.79
CA LYS A 63 1.74 -16.66 -4.71
C LYS A 63 3.23 -16.72 -5.06
N LYS A 64 3.66 -17.72 -5.83
CA LYS A 64 5.05 -17.91 -6.26
C LYS A 64 5.53 -16.87 -7.27
N ASP A 65 4.61 -16.16 -7.91
CA ASP A 65 4.90 -15.17 -8.94
C ASP A 65 5.04 -13.76 -8.36
N VAL A 66 4.86 -13.63 -7.03
CA VAL A 66 4.90 -12.36 -6.29
C VAL A 66 5.96 -12.43 -5.19
N ASN A 67 6.81 -11.41 -5.12
CA ASN A 67 7.79 -11.23 -4.06
C ASN A 67 7.47 -9.97 -3.27
N ILE A 68 7.62 -10.05 -1.94
CA ILE A 68 7.40 -8.91 -1.01
C ILE A 68 8.63 -8.83 -0.10
N GLU A 69 9.23 -7.67 -0.03
CA GLU A 69 10.42 -7.41 0.79
C GLU A 69 10.23 -6.10 1.57
N VAL A 70 10.72 -6.09 2.81
CA VAL A 70 10.83 -4.87 3.62
C VAL A 70 12.30 -4.65 3.93
N ILE A 71 12.85 -3.54 3.45
CA ILE A 71 14.25 -3.17 3.66
C ILE A 71 14.32 -1.69 4.00
N ASP A 72 14.93 -1.36 5.14
CA ASP A 72 15.15 0.03 5.59
C ASP A 72 13.89 0.91 5.52
N GLY A 73 12.75 0.38 5.99
CA GLY A 73 11.48 1.09 5.97
C GLY A 73 10.81 1.19 4.60
N ASN A 74 11.34 0.51 3.58
CA ASN A 74 10.73 0.41 2.27
C ASN A 74 10.11 -0.96 2.06
N LEU A 75 8.82 -1.00 1.75
CA LEU A 75 8.11 -2.18 1.32
C LEU A 75 8.12 -2.24 -0.21
N THR A 76 8.74 -3.27 -0.75
CA THR A 76 8.79 -3.53 -2.20
C THR A 76 7.89 -4.72 -2.54
N ILE A 77 7.01 -4.53 -3.50
CA ILE A 77 6.15 -5.58 -4.06
C ILE A 77 6.50 -5.74 -5.52
N SER A 78 6.97 -6.91 -5.93
CA SER A 78 7.39 -7.19 -7.29
C SER A 78 6.84 -8.53 -7.78
N GLY A 79 6.77 -8.70 -9.07
CA GLY A 79 6.32 -9.95 -9.66
C GLY A 79 6.28 -9.91 -11.18
N GLU A 80 5.90 -11.05 -11.75
CA GLU A 80 5.78 -11.20 -13.19
C GLU A 80 4.49 -11.95 -13.54
N LYS A 81 3.63 -11.30 -14.33
CA LYS A 81 2.48 -11.95 -14.97
C LYS A 81 2.93 -12.51 -16.29
N SER A 82 3.18 -13.81 -16.33
CA SER A 82 3.69 -14.51 -17.50
C SER A 82 2.59 -14.84 -18.51
N ASN A 83 3.00 -14.90 -19.77
CA ASN A 83 2.15 -15.28 -20.90
C ASN A 83 2.61 -16.63 -21.46
N SER A 84 2.01 -17.72 -20.96
CA SER A 84 2.41 -19.09 -21.36
C SER A 84 2.00 -19.47 -22.78
N ASP A 85 1.02 -18.80 -23.38
CA ASP A 85 0.44 -19.18 -24.68
C ASP A 85 0.49 -18.06 -25.72
N ALA A 86 1.59 -17.29 -25.72
CA ALA A 86 1.75 -16.14 -26.62
C ALA A 86 1.57 -16.49 -28.10
N ASP A 87 2.08 -17.64 -28.51
CA ASP A 87 2.10 -18.06 -29.93
C ASP A 87 0.75 -18.56 -30.46
N LYS A 88 -0.22 -18.82 -29.58
CA LYS A 88 -1.54 -19.37 -29.94
C LYS A 88 -2.66 -18.32 -30.01
N LYS A 89 -2.32 -17.04 -29.85
CA LYS A 89 -3.34 -15.97 -29.75
C LYS A 89 -3.59 -15.32 -31.08
N HIS A 90 -4.86 -15.28 -31.45
CA HIS A 90 -5.32 -14.45 -32.58
C HIS A 90 -5.68 -13.02 -32.13
N TYR A 91 -6.11 -12.86 -30.88
CA TYR A 91 -6.50 -11.58 -30.29
C TYR A 91 -6.38 -11.65 -28.78
N SER A 92 -5.91 -10.57 -28.13
CA SER A 92 -5.84 -10.47 -26.68
C SER A 92 -5.83 -9.00 -26.23
N GLU A 93 -6.67 -8.69 -25.25
CA GLU A 93 -6.67 -7.42 -24.51
C GLU A 93 -5.95 -7.55 -23.17
N ILE A 94 -5.51 -8.77 -22.81
CA ILE A 94 -4.83 -9.03 -21.55
C ILE A 94 -3.40 -8.56 -21.63
N SER A 95 -2.99 -7.76 -20.63
CA SER A 95 -1.61 -7.30 -20.48
C SER A 95 -0.82 -8.25 -19.58
N TYR A 96 0.45 -8.43 -19.91
CA TYR A 96 1.41 -9.26 -19.20
C TYR A 96 2.68 -8.47 -18.94
N GLY A 97 3.54 -8.93 -18.05
CA GLY A 97 4.84 -8.32 -17.80
C GLY A 97 5.24 -8.30 -16.33
N LYS A 98 6.39 -7.69 -16.09
CA LYS A 98 6.93 -7.47 -14.76
C LYS A 98 6.38 -6.20 -14.16
N PHE A 99 6.19 -6.21 -12.85
CA PHE A 99 5.88 -5.01 -12.07
C PHE A 99 6.79 -4.91 -10.85
N ASN A 100 6.98 -3.69 -10.40
CA ASN A 100 7.66 -3.36 -9.16
C ASN A 100 6.97 -2.15 -8.54
N ARG A 101 6.63 -2.24 -7.27
CA ARG A 101 6.02 -1.15 -6.49
C ARG A 101 6.76 -0.99 -5.17
N ASN A 102 7.10 0.24 -4.85
CA ASN A 102 7.76 0.60 -3.60
C ASN A 102 6.84 1.49 -2.78
N PHE A 103 6.80 1.23 -1.48
CA PHE A 103 6.06 2.00 -0.49
C PHE A 103 7.00 2.34 0.66
N ASN A 104 7.14 3.63 0.95
CA ASN A 104 7.85 4.05 2.16
C ASN A 104 6.91 3.83 3.34
N LEU A 105 7.33 3.01 4.28
CA LEU A 105 6.56 2.74 5.49
C LEU A 105 6.67 3.94 6.44
N PRO A 106 5.57 4.35 7.09
CA PRO A 106 5.60 5.33 8.16
C PRO A 106 6.47 4.87 9.35
N GLU A 107 6.92 5.81 10.18
CA GLU A 107 7.76 5.51 11.34
C GLU A 107 6.98 4.80 12.47
N ASP A 108 5.66 4.92 12.46
CA ASP A 108 4.75 4.38 13.48
C ASP A 108 4.32 2.92 13.23
N VAL A 109 5.01 2.19 12.37
CA VAL A 109 4.70 0.79 12.06
C VAL A 109 5.72 -0.20 12.63
N LEU A 110 5.33 -1.47 12.67
CA LEU A 110 6.17 -2.60 13.06
C LEU A 110 6.59 -3.38 11.80
N PRO A 111 7.74 -3.07 11.18
CA PRO A 111 8.12 -3.69 9.90
C PRO A 111 8.32 -5.19 9.98
N ASP A 112 8.75 -5.70 11.14
CA ASP A 112 8.99 -7.14 11.37
C ASP A 112 7.69 -7.94 11.50
N GLU A 113 6.56 -7.26 11.71
CA GLU A 113 5.23 -7.88 11.86
C GLU A 113 4.36 -7.75 10.61
N VAL A 114 4.93 -7.24 9.52
CA VAL A 114 4.24 -7.18 8.23
C VAL A 114 3.87 -8.58 7.76
N SER A 115 2.62 -8.75 7.38
CA SER A 115 2.11 -10.03 6.89
C SER A 115 1.35 -9.86 5.58
N ALA A 116 1.30 -10.92 4.77
CA ALA A 116 0.64 -10.88 3.47
C ALA A 116 -0.18 -12.14 3.22
N LYS A 117 -1.32 -11.95 2.56
CA LYS A 117 -2.21 -13.03 2.15
C LYS A 117 -2.69 -12.79 0.73
N MET A 118 -2.67 -13.82 -0.08
CA MET A 118 -3.20 -13.78 -1.45
C MET A 118 -4.37 -14.75 -1.58
N LYS A 119 -5.49 -14.24 -2.07
CA LYS A 119 -6.72 -15.00 -2.31
C LYS A 119 -7.50 -14.39 -3.48
N ASP A 120 -8.04 -15.23 -4.34
CA ASP A 120 -8.92 -14.83 -5.46
C ASP A 120 -8.31 -13.73 -6.36
N GLY A 121 -6.98 -13.74 -6.55
CA GLY A 121 -6.28 -12.74 -7.35
C GLY A 121 -6.06 -11.40 -6.63
N ILE A 122 -6.38 -11.31 -5.35
CA ILE A 122 -6.12 -10.13 -4.52
C ILE A 122 -5.00 -10.46 -3.53
N LEU A 123 -3.95 -9.65 -3.54
CA LEU A 123 -2.92 -9.62 -2.52
C LEU A 123 -3.33 -8.59 -1.46
N ALA A 124 -3.43 -9.02 -0.21
CA ALA A 124 -3.64 -8.14 0.94
C ALA A 124 -2.39 -8.17 1.82
N ILE A 125 -1.82 -7.01 2.10
CA ILE A 125 -0.68 -6.83 2.99
C ILE A 125 -1.16 -6.05 4.21
N TYR A 126 -0.87 -6.56 5.39
CA TYR A 126 -1.19 -5.97 6.68
C TYR A 126 0.10 -5.44 7.32
N ILE A 127 0.09 -4.18 7.72
CA ILE A 127 1.23 -3.45 8.28
C ILE A 127 0.76 -2.90 9.63
N PRO A 128 1.08 -3.56 10.76
CA PRO A 128 0.63 -3.12 12.07
C PRO A 128 1.32 -1.83 12.50
N LYS A 129 0.56 -0.97 13.18
CA LYS A 129 1.08 0.24 13.83
C LYS A 129 1.66 -0.10 15.20
N VAL A 130 2.60 0.70 15.63
CA VAL A 130 3.05 0.70 17.03
C VAL A 130 1.88 1.12 17.91
N GLU A 131 1.61 0.39 18.98
CA GLU A 131 0.57 0.78 19.95
C GLU A 131 0.91 2.15 20.55
N GLU A 132 -0.01 3.11 20.39
CA GLU A 132 0.10 4.38 21.11
C GLU A 132 -0.02 4.13 22.60
N VAL A 133 1.07 4.34 23.33
CA VAL A 133 1.04 4.36 24.79
C VAL A 133 0.26 5.62 25.20
N LYS A 134 -1.04 5.47 25.50
CA LYS A 134 -1.83 6.57 26.07
C LYS A 134 -1.20 6.97 27.40
N PRO A 135 -0.84 8.25 27.59
CA PRO A 135 -0.26 8.71 28.85
C PRO A 135 -1.23 8.44 29.99
N GLU A 136 -0.76 7.74 31.01
CA GLU A 136 -1.52 7.56 32.24
C GLU A 136 -1.71 8.93 32.91
N VAL A 137 -2.96 9.38 32.99
CA VAL A 137 -3.29 10.61 33.68
C VAL A 137 -3.21 10.33 35.21
N LYS A 138 -2.09 10.67 35.82
CA LYS A 138 -1.94 10.60 37.27
C LYS A 138 -2.60 11.81 37.89
N LYS A 139 -3.77 11.62 38.51
CA LYS A 139 -4.42 12.66 39.34
C LYS A 139 -3.65 12.81 40.66
N ILE A 140 -3.10 13.99 40.89
CA ILE A 140 -2.43 14.34 42.16
C ILE A 140 -3.46 14.96 43.07
N ALA A 141 -3.66 14.37 44.26
CA ALA A 141 -4.50 14.95 45.29
C ALA A 141 -3.73 16.07 46.01
N ILE A 142 -4.37 17.23 46.14
CA ILE A 142 -3.85 18.36 46.94
C ILE A 142 -4.16 18.05 48.40
N LYS A 143 -3.13 18.03 49.22
CA LYS A 143 -3.30 17.92 50.69
C LYS A 143 -3.54 19.29 51.30
#